data_f9c9a237737698185219cd5fb053647a
#
_entry.id   f9c9a237737698185219cd5fb053647a
#
_cell.length_a   1.000
_cell.length_b   1.000
_cell.length_c   1.000
_cell.angle_alpha   90.00
_cell.angle_beta   90.00
_cell.angle_gamma   90.00
#
_symmetry.space_group_name_H-M   'P 1'
#
loop_
_entity.id
_entity.type
_entity.pdbx_description
1 polymer ?
#
loop_
_entity_poly.entity_id
_entity_poly.type
_entity_poly.pdbx_seq_one_letter_code
_entity_poly.pdbx_strand_id
1 'polypeptide(L)'
;HLVYEIVDNSVDEALAGYCKNIDVTINPDNSITVIDDGRGIPVGINHKSGLPAVEVVFTVLHAGGKFGGGGYKVSGGLHGVGASVVNALSNWLEVRVYHDGKVYFQRYERGKTMNKLEVIDTCPIEKTGTEVRFLPDDTMFEETVYDYDVLKTRLRETAFLTKGLRIVLRDLRTDPVVEKAFHYEGGIKEFVSYLNKSKTALYPDIIYCEGERDGVLVEVAMQHNDSYQENTYGFVNNITTPEGGTHIVGFRNALTKTFNEYARANKLLKDSEPNLTGEDIREGMTAIVSIKIEEPQFEGQTKQKLGNSEARGAVDNIVSTQLELFLEQNPAVAKTIVEKSLLSQRAREAARKARDLTRRKSALDGMSL
;
A
#
# COMPACT_ATOMS: atom_id res chain seq x y z
N HIS A 1 -11.81 -9.06 4.62
CA HIS A 1 -10.50 -9.57 4.18
C HIS A 1 -10.57 -10.38 2.89
N LEU A 2 -11.63 -11.19 2.66
CA LEU A 2 -11.76 -11.99 1.43
C LEU A 2 -11.78 -11.12 0.17
N VAL A 3 -12.43 -9.96 0.22
CA VAL A 3 -12.46 -9.01 -0.90
C VAL A 3 -11.06 -8.58 -1.29
N TYR A 4 -10.22 -8.28 -0.32
CA TYR A 4 -8.85 -7.79 -0.57
C TYR A 4 -7.97 -8.84 -1.26
N GLU A 5 -8.13 -10.11 -0.90
CA GLU A 5 -7.38 -11.19 -1.56
C GLU A 5 -7.72 -11.31 -3.05
N ILE A 6 -8.98 -11.12 -3.41
CA ILE A 6 -9.40 -11.14 -4.82
C ILE A 6 -8.98 -9.86 -5.55
N VAL A 7 -9.18 -8.70 -4.93
CA VAL A 7 -8.76 -7.40 -5.51
C VAL A 7 -7.25 -7.36 -5.70
N ASP A 8 -6.47 -7.85 -4.76
CA ASP A 8 -5.00 -7.87 -4.84
C ASP A 8 -4.50 -8.69 -6.05
N ASN A 9 -5.19 -9.74 -6.45
CA ASN A 9 -4.88 -10.47 -7.68
C ASN A 9 -5.06 -9.60 -8.93
N SER A 10 -6.12 -8.79 -8.97
CA SER A 10 -6.35 -7.85 -10.06
C SER A 10 -5.34 -6.68 -10.03
N VAL A 11 -4.95 -6.22 -8.85
CA VAL A 11 -3.89 -5.21 -8.68
C VAL A 11 -2.54 -5.74 -9.17
N ASP A 12 -2.23 -7.01 -8.94
CA ASP A 12 -1.02 -7.62 -9.48
C ASP A 12 -1.00 -7.61 -11.01
N GLU A 13 -2.14 -7.83 -11.65
CA GLU A 13 -2.28 -7.65 -13.10
C GLU A 13 -2.02 -6.18 -13.53
N ALA A 14 -2.49 -5.23 -12.73
CA ALA A 14 -2.22 -3.81 -12.98
C ALA A 14 -0.73 -3.45 -12.81
N LEU A 15 -0.07 -3.98 -11.78
CA LEU A 15 1.37 -3.80 -11.56
C LEU A 15 2.22 -4.42 -12.67
N ALA A 16 1.74 -5.50 -13.28
CA ALA A 16 2.37 -6.13 -14.43
C ALA A 16 2.11 -5.37 -15.76
N GLY A 17 1.24 -4.35 -15.74
CA GLY A 17 0.93 -3.50 -16.90
C GLY A 17 -0.24 -3.98 -17.75
N TYR A 18 -1.01 -4.97 -17.31
CA TYR A 18 -2.08 -5.57 -18.12
C TYR A 18 -3.51 -5.17 -17.71
N CYS A 19 -3.70 -4.60 -16.54
CA CYS A 19 -5.01 -4.21 -16.04
C CYS A 19 -5.08 -2.69 -15.84
N LYS A 20 -6.17 -2.07 -16.28
CA LYS A 20 -6.42 -0.63 -16.13
C LYS A 20 -7.69 -0.32 -15.35
N ASN A 21 -8.60 -1.28 -15.27
CA ASN A 21 -9.91 -1.12 -14.61
C ASN A 21 -10.23 -2.30 -13.72
N ILE A 22 -10.67 -2.00 -12.50
CA ILE A 22 -11.20 -2.97 -11.54
C ILE A 22 -12.57 -2.47 -11.08
N ASP A 23 -13.59 -3.30 -11.20
CA ASP A 23 -14.93 -3.03 -10.69
C ASP A 23 -15.21 -3.96 -9.50
N VAL A 24 -15.59 -3.38 -8.37
CA VAL A 24 -15.98 -4.09 -7.15
C VAL A 24 -17.43 -3.76 -6.84
N THR A 25 -18.28 -4.77 -6.74
CA THR A 25 -19.70 -4.61 -6.47
C THR A 25 -20.12 -5.42 -5.25
N ILE A 26 -20.81 -4.77 -4.33
CA ILE A 26 -21.54 -5.45 -3.25
C ILE A 26 -22.94 -5.71 -3.75
N ASN A 27 -23.30 -6.98 -3.94
CA ASN A 27 -24.59 -7.35 -4.47
C ASN A 27 -25.69 -7.37 -3.39
N PRO A 28 -26.99 -7.33 -3.76
CA PRO A 28 -28.08 -7.34 -2.79
C PRO A 28 -28.09 -8.53 -1.85
N ASP A 29 -27.62 -9.69 -2.28
CA ASP A 29 -27.48 -10.91 -1.48
C ASP A 29 -26.22 -10.92 -0.59
N ASN A 30 -25.49 -9.80 -0.52
CA ASN A 30 -24.22 -9.64 0.16
C ASN A 30 -23.06 -10.44 -0.44
N SER A 31 -23.21 -10.96 -1.66
CA SER A 31 -22.07 -11.46 -2.43
C SER A 31 -21.24 -10.30 -2.99
N ILE A 32 -20.00 -10.58 -3.29
CA ILE A 32 -19.07 -9.63 -3.92
C ILE A 32 -18.78 -10.08 -5.34
N THR A 33 -18.76 -9.11 -6.26
CA THR A 33 -18.28 -9.31 -7.63
C THR A 33 -17.06 -8.43 -7.84
N VAL A 34 -15.95 -9.02 -8.30
CA VAL A 34 -14.74 -8.30 -8.71
C VAL A 34 -14.46 -8.61 -10.17
N ILE A 35 -14.41 -7.58 -10.99
CA ILE A 35 -14.14 -7.68 -12.43
C ILE A 35 -12.89 -6.89 -12.74
N ASP A 36 -11.94 -7.50 -13.45
CA ASP A 36 -10.78 -6.80 -14.00
C ASP A 36 -10.68 -6.98 -15.52
N ASP A 37 -9.93 -6.10 -16.15
CA ASP A 37 -9.62 -6.14 -17.57
C ASP A 37 -8.18 -6.58 -17.86
N GLY A 38 -7.61 -7.39 -16.97
CA GLY A 38 -6.31 -8.00 -17.15
C GLY A 38 -6.29 -9.07 -18.24
N ARG A 39 -5.24 -9.88 -18.26
CA ARG A 39 -5.12 -10.97 -19.26
C ARG A 39 -6.12 -12.10 -19.08
N GLY A 40 -6.72 -12.20 -17.92
CA GLY A 40 -7.51 -13.35 -17.49
C GLY A 40 -6.65 -14.47 -16.89
N ILE A 41 -7.21 -15.17 -15.91
CA ILE A 41 -6.56 -16.37 -15.35
C ILE A 41 -6.44 -17.41 -16.47
N PRO A 42 -5.29 -18.07 -16.66
CA PRO A 42 -5.12 -19.07 -17.69
C PRO A 42 -6.14 -20.19 -17.60
N VAL A 43 -6.69 -20.59 -18.75
CA VAL A 43 -7.72 -21.64 -18.86
C VAL A 43 -7.18 -22.97 -19.40
N GLY A 44 -5.92 -22.98 -19.83
CA GLY A 44 -5.26 -24.20 -20.31
C GLY A 44 -4.99 -25.21 -19.19
N ILE A 45 -4.72 -26.45 -19.57
CA ILE A 45 -4.44 -27.54 -18.64
C ILE A 45 -3.06 -27.33 -17.99
N ASN A 46 -3.00 -27.39 -16.68
CA ASN A 46 -1.76 -27.44 -15.92
C ASN A 46 -1.18 -28.85 -15.99
N HIS A 47 0.01 -28.99 -16.57
CA HIS A 47 0.64 -30.31 -16.82
C HIS A 47 0.97 -31.10 -15.55
N LYS A 48 1.19 -30.41 -14.42
CA LYS A 48 1.50 -31.09 -13.14
C LYS A 48 0.28 -31.72 -12.49
N SER A 49 -0.88 -31.06 -12.58
CA SER A 49 -2.12 -31.49 -11.92
C SER A 49 -3.11 -32.17 -12.85
N GLY A 50 -3.00 -31.96 -14.17
CA GLY A 50 -4.00 -32.39 -15.16
C GLY A 50 -5.30 -31.62 -15.12
N LEU A 51 -5.39 -30.56 -14.31
CA LEU A 51 -6.55 -29.69 -14.15
C LEU A 51 -6.37 -28.38 -14.93
N PRO A 52 -7.46 -27.68 -15.30
CA PRO A 52 -7.35 -26.32 -15.81
C PRO A 52 -6.60 -25.41 -14.82
N ALA A 53 -5.77 -24.51 -15.32
CA ALA A 53 -4.98 -23.61 -14.47
C ALA A 53 -5.86 -22.78 -13.53
N VAL A 54 -7.02 -22.31 -13.99
CA VAL A 54 -8.00 -21.59 -13.17
C VAL A 54 -8.49 -22.43 -11.99
N GLU A 55 -8.75 -23.72 -12.20
CA GLU A 55 -9.16 -24.63 -11.13
C GLU A 55 -8.04 -24.83 -10.10
N VAL A 56 -6.79 -24.93 -10.55
CA VAL A 56 -5.63 -25.02 -9.67
C VAL A 56 -5.52 -23.79 -8.78
N VAL A 57 -5.71 -22.60 -9.33
CA VAL A 57 -5.66 -21.32 -8.59
C VAL A 57 -6.66 -21.30 -7.44
N PHE A 58 -7.87 -21.79 -7.65
CA PHE A 58 -8.94 -21.74 -6.65
C PHE A 58 -9.03 -22.95 -5.72
N THR A 59 -8.34 -24.05 -6.01
CA THR A 59 -8.48 -25.30 -5.24
C THR A 59 -7.19 -25.83 -4.62
N VAL A 60 -6.03 -25.39 -5.10
CA VAL A 60 -4.73 -25.87 -4.62
C VAL A 60 -4.03 -24.81 -3.78
N LEU A 61 -3.68 -25.17 -2.55
CA LEU A 61 -2.85 -24.33 -1.69
C LEU A 61 -1.44 -24.27 -2.27
N HIS A 62 -0.83 -23.08 -2.23
CA HIS A 62 0.50 -22.85 -2.78
C HIS A 62 0.62 -23.19 -4.28
N ALA A 63 -0.46 -23.02 -5.02
CA ALA A 63 -0.44 -23.05 -6.49
C ALA A 63 0.46 -21.97 -7.09
N GLY A 64 1.33 -21.47 -6.25
CA GLY A 64 2.11 -20.25 -6.35
C GLY A 64 3.12 -20.22 -7.47
N GLY A 65 3.83 -19.13 -7.49
CA GLY A 65 4.66 -18.69 -8.59
C GLY A 65 3.83 -18.01 -9.65
N LYS A 66 2.62 -17.58 -9.30
CA LYS A 66 1.72 -16.89 -10.22
C LYS A 66 1.97 -17.36 -11.66
N PHE A 67 1.62 -18.63 -11.87
CA PHE A 67 1.61 -19.30 -13.18
C PHE A 67 2.98 -19.68 -13.79
N GLY A 68 3.96 -20.03 -12.95
CA GLY A 68 5.15 -20.73 -13.42
C GLY A 68 6.02 -19.94 -14.38
N GLY A 69 6.73 -18.99 -13.84
CA GLY A 69 7.86 -18.36 -14.52
C GLY A 69 7.54 -17.09 -15.31
N GLY A 70 7.92 -15.95 -14.77
CA GLY A 70 8.15 -14.72 -15.51
C GLY A 70 6.98 -13.76 -15.67
N GLY A 71 5.82 -14.06 -15.13
CA GLY A 71 4.64 -13.18 -15.30
C GLY A 71 4.57 -11.98 -14.37
N TYR A 72 5.04 -12.12 -13.15
CA TYR A 72 4.98 -11.08 -12.12
C TYR A 72 6.32 -10.90 -11.43
N LYS A 73 6.99 -9.80 -11.71
CA LYS A 73 8.23 -9.43 -11.00
C LYS A 73 7.93 -8.93 -9.59
N VAL A 74 6.74 -8.37 -9.39
CA VAL A 74 6.29 -7.78 -8.13
C VAL A 74 4.86 -8.24 -7.86
N SER A 75 4.57 -8.71 -6.66
CA SER A 75 3.24 -9.21 -6.29
C SER A 75 2.97 -9.04 -4.80
N GLY A 76 1.74 -8.65 -4.47
CA GLY A 76 1.22 -8.67 -3.09
C GLY A 76 0.88 -10.06 -2.60
N GLY A 77 0.55 -10.97 -3.50
CA GLY A 77 0.17 -12.36 -3.22
C GLY A 77 1.38 -13.29 -3.10
N LEU A 78 2.11 -13.23 -1.98
CA LEU A 78 3.38 -13.92 -1.78
C LEU A 78 3.31 -15.42 -1.68
N HIS A 79 2.17 -15.97 -1.26
CA HIS A 79 2.06 -17.38 -0.90
C HIS A 79 1.19 -18.21 -1.84
N GLY A 80 0.57 -17.59 -2.86
CA GLY A 80 -0.30 -18.29 -3.81
C GLY A 80 -1.53 -18.95 -3.18
N VAL A 81 -2.00 -18.43 -2.04
CA VAL A 81 -3.09 -19.03 -1.27
C VAL A 81 -4.36 -18.18 -1.23
N GLY A 82 -4.30 -16.90 -1.62
CA GLY A 82 -5.42 -15.97 -1.48
C GLY A 82 -6.71 -16.47 -2.11
N ALA A 83 -6.69 -16.81 -3.39
CA ALA A 83 -7.88 -17.26 -4.12
C ALA A 83 -8.43 -18.60 -3.58
N SER A 84 -7.58 -19.55 -3.26
CA SER A 84 -8.00 -20.85 -2.73
C SER A 84 -8.59 -20.72 -1.32
N VAL A 85 -8.08 -19.83 -0.49
CA VAL A 85 -8.62 -19.52 0.83
C VAL A 85 -9.99 -18.85 0.72
N VAL A 86 -10.16 -17.86 -0.17
CA VAL A 86 -11.46 -17.24 -0.41
C VAL A 86 -12.49 -18.27 -0.86
N ASN A 87 -12.12 -19.17 -1.77
CA ASN A 87 -12.99 -20.25 -2.21
C ASN A 87 -13.39 -21.16 -1.06
N ALA A 88 -12.44 -21.63 -0.26
CA ALA A 88 -12.71 -22.51 0.87
C ALA A 88 -13.65 -21.86 1.93
N LEU A 89 -13.56 -20.55 2.11
CA LEU A 89 -14.32 -19.77 3.09
C LEU A 89 -15.61 -19.14 2.50
N SER A 90 -16.01 -19.55 1.32
CA SER A 90 -17.23 -19.08 0.64
C SER A 90 -18.26 -20.19 0.50
N ASN A 91 -19.54 -19.87 0.72
CA ASN A 91 -20.65 -20.78 0.44
C ASN A 91 -20.59 -21.22 -1.02
N TRP A 92 -20.37 -20.28 -1.90
CA TRP A 92 -20.12 -20.53 -3.32
C TRP A 92 -19.19 -19.45 -3.88
N LEU A 93 -18.47 -19.82 -4.93
CA LEU A 93 -17.64 -18.93 -5.71
C LEU A 93 -17.81 -19.28 -7.18
N GLU A 94 -17.95 -18.27 -8.00
CA GLU A 94 -18.03 -18.38 -9.46
C GLU A 94 -16.90 -17.58 -10.09
N VAL A 95 -16.24 -18.16 -11.07
CA VAL A 95 -15.22 -17.50 -11.87
C VAL A 95 -15.63 -17.50 -13.34
N ARG A 96 -15.49 -16.34 -13.98
CA ARG A 96 -15.59 -16.18 -15.42
C ARG A 96 -14.28 -15.62 -15.94
N VAL A 97 -13.78 -16.22 -17.01
CA VAL A 97 -12.56 -15.74 -17.68
C VAL A 97 -12.92 -15.39 -19.12
N TYR A 98 -12.59 -14.16 -19.49
CA TYR A 98 -12.76 -13.64 -20.85
C TYR A 98 -11.44 -13.81 -21.59
N HIS A 99 -11.43 -14.70 -22.57
CA HIS A 99 -10.24 -15.01 -23.32
C HIS A 99 -10.56 -15.58 -24.70
N ASP A 100 -9.88 -15.10 -25.72
CA ASP A 100 -9.96 -15.60 -27.09
C ASP A 100 -11.41 -15.69 -27.63
N GLY A 101 -12.21 -14.64 -27.40
CA GLY A 101 -13.60 -14.56 -27.84
C GLY A 101 -14.59 -15.44 -27.09
N LYS A 102 -14.17 -16.07 -26.01
CA LYS A 102 -14.97 -17.00 -25.21
C LYS A 102 -15.07 -16.57 -23.75
N VAL A 103 -16.19 -16.92 -23.12
CA VAL A 103 -16.41 -16.76 -21.68
C VAL A 103 -16.34 -18.14 -21.03
N TYR A 104 -15.28 -18.39 -20.30
CA TYR A 104 -15.10 -19.64 -19.54
C TYR A 104 -15.72 -19.48 -18.15
N PHE A 105 -16.35 -20.53 -17.65
CA PHE A 105 -17.06 -20.52 -16.37
C PHE A 105 -16.76 -21.77 -15.56
N GLN A 106 -16.56 -21.57 -14.24
CA GLN A 106 -16.47 -22.64 -13.26
C GLN A 106 -17.06 -22.18 -11.92
N ARG A 107 -17.77 -23.09 -11.25
CA ARG A 107 -18.38 -22.85 -9.95
C ARG A 107 -17.79 -23.79 -8.90
N TYR A 108 -17.66 -23.25 -7.70
CA TYR A 108 -17.22 -23.96 -6.50
C TYR A 108 -18.22 -23.77 -5.37
N GLU A 109 -18.30 -24.72 -4.46
CA GLU A 109 -19.07 -24.62 -3.22
C GLU A 109 -18.18 -25.09 -2.05
N ARG A 110 -17.92 -24.20 -1.12
CA ARG A 110 -17.02 -24.44 0.03
C ARG A 110 -15.68 -25.07 -0.37
N GLY A 111 -15.10 -24.56 -1.43
CA GLY A 111 -13.83 -25.01 -1.96
C GLY A 111 -13.87 -26.17 -2.94
N LYS A 112 -15.03 -26.81 -3.10
CA LYS A 112 -15.18 -27.97 -3.99
C LYS A 112 -15.63 -27.54 -5.38
N THR A 113 -14.97 -28.07 -6.40
CA THR A 113 -15.36 -27.86 -7.80
C THR A 113 -16.70 -28.54 -8.08
N MET A 114 -17.66 -27.79 -8.62
CA MET A 114 -19.04 -28.28 -8.88
C MET A 114 -19.25 -28.67 -10.32
N ASN A 115 -18.48 -28.14 -11.26
CA ASN A 115 -18.60 -28.43 -12.69
C ASN A 115 -17.21 -28.41 -13.32
N LYS A 116 -17.06 -29.00 -14.50
CA LYS A 116 -15.88 -28.83 -15.33
C LYS A 116 -15.83 -27.41 -15.89
N LEU A 117 -14.64 -26.85 -16.10
CA LEU A 117 -14.50 -25.58 -16.80
C LEU A 117 -15.16 -25.68 -18.18
N GLU A 118 -16.09 -24.80 -18.47
CA GLU A 118 -16.90 -24.81 -19.68
C GLU A 118 -17.00 -23.43 -20.32
N VAL A 119 -17.21 -23.39 -21.62
CA VAL A 119 -17.50 -22.15 -22.34
C VAL A 119 -19.01 -21.94 -22.28
N ILE A 120 -19.44 -20.85 -21.66
CA ILE A 120 -20.86 -20.51 -21.48
C ILE A 120 -21.38 -19.44 -22.43
N ASP A 121 -20.49 -18.67 -23.04
CA ASP A 121 -20.82 -17.54 -23.90
C ASP A 121 -19.66 -17.18 -24.80
N THR A 122 -19.91 -16.26 -25.73
CA THR A 122 -18.91 -15.60 -26.55
C THR A 122 -18.76 -14.15 -26.15
N CYS A 123 -17.61 -13.56 -26.41
CA CYS A 123 -17.34 -12.15 -26.20
C CYS A 123 -16.48 -11.59 -27.33
N PRO A 124 -16.35 -10.26 -27.44
CA PRO A 124 -15.39 -9.67 -28.36
C PRO A 124 -13.99 -10.26 -28.15
N ILE A 125 -13.27 -10.50 -29.24
CA ILE A 125 -11.93 -11.14 -29.19
C ILE A 125 -10.90 -10.32 -28.41
N GLU A 126 -11.05 -9.00 -28.41
CA GLU A 126 -10.22 -8.07 -27.65
C GLU A 126 -10.55 -8.01 -26.16
N LYS A 127 -11.71 -8.52 -25.75
CA LYS A 127 -12.09 -8.54 -24.33
C LYS A 127 -11.32 -9.61 -23.58
N THR A 128 -10.58 -9.19 -22.57
CA THR A 128 -9.88 -10.08 -21.63
C THR A 128 -10.20 -9.70 -20.20
N GLY A 129 -9.94 -10.59 -19.29
CA GLY A 129 -10.08 -10.33 -17.87
C GLY A 129 -10.66 -11.48 -17.09
N THR A 130 -10.82 -11.23 -15.79
CA THR A 130 -11.37 -12.19 -14.84
C THR A 130 -12.52 -11.56 -14.06
N GLU A 131 -13.60 -12.30 -13.90
CA GLU A 131 -14.70 -11.96 -13.00
C GLU A 131 -14.81 -13.03 -11.92
N VAL A 132 -14.73 -12.61 -10.67
CA VAL A 132 -14.92 -13.49 -9.51
C VAL A 132 -16.09 -12.99 -8.71
N ARG A 133 -17.06 -13.86 -8.45
CA ARG A 133 -18.20 -13.59 -7.58
C ARG A 133 -18.24 -14.63 -6.47
N PHE A 134 -18.37 -14.20 -5.22
CA PHE A 134 -18.38 -15.11 -4.07
C PHE A 134 -19.29 -14.61 -2.97
N LEU A 135 -19.84 -15.56 -2.21
CA LEU A 135 -20.63 -15.32 -1.01
C LEU A 135 -19.87 -15.89 0.20
N PRO A 136 -19.45 -15.07 1.17
CA PRO A 136 -18.80 -15.57 2.38
C PRO A 136 -19.66 -16.59 3.11
N ASP A 137 -19.03 -17.62 3.68
CA ASP A 137 -19.70 -18.65 4.45
C ASP A 137 -20.02 -18.13 5.86
N ASP A 138 -21.29 -17.92 6.16
CA ASP A 138 -21.79 -17.42 7.45
C ASP A 138 -21.61 -18.42 8.59
N THR A 139 -21.29 -19.67 8.30
CA THR A 139 -20.92 -20.66 9.32
C THR A 139 -19.45 -20.54 9.78
N MET A 140 -18.63 -19.83 9.00
CA MET A 140 -17.19 -19.65 9.25
C MET A 140 -16.85 -18.28 9.81
N PHE A 141 -17.72 -17.29 9.65
CA PHE A 141 -17.51 -15.92 10.09
C PHE A 141 -18.63 -15.47 11.03
N GLU A 142 -18.28 -14.73 12.07
CA GLU A 142 -19.26 -14.10 12.96
C GLU A 142 -20.01 -12.95 12.28
N GLU A 143 -19.35 -12.23 11.40
CA GLU A 143 -19.89 -11.10 10.65
C GLU A 143 -19.57 -11.25 9.16
N THR A 144 -20.59 -11.30 8.31
CA THR A 144 -20.47 -11.42 6.86
C THR A 144 -21.00 -10.21 6.09
N VAL A 145 -21.62 -9.26 6.79
CA VAL A 145 -22.14 -8.02 6.18
C VAL A 145 -20.99 -7.06 5.90
N TYR A 146 -20.86 -6.66 4.64
CA TYR A 146 -19.80 -5.73 4.23
C TYR A 146 -20.11 -4.30 4.63
N ASP A 147 -19.09 -3.63 5.19
CA ASP A 147 -19.11 -2.19 5.42
C ASP A 147 -18.57 -1.46 4.19
N TYR A 148 -19.44 -0.66 3.56
CA TYR A 148 -19.09 0.11 2.37
C TYR A 148 -17.93 1.10 2.62
N ASP A 149 -17.94 1.79 3.75
CA ASP A 149 -16.92 2.82 4.05
C ASP A 149 -15.53 2.20 4.29
N VAL A 150 -15.47 1.02 4.88
CA VAL A 150 -14.22 0.26 5.05
C VAL A 150 -13.65 -0.13 3.69
N LEU A 151 -14.46 -0.68 2.80
CA LEU A 151 -14.04 -1.02 1.44
C LEU A 151 -13.64 0.22 0.64
N LYS A 152 -14.41 1.29 0.74
CA LYS A 152 -14.13 2.56 0.08
C LYS A 152 -12.76 3.11 0.45
N THR A 153 -12.43 3.12 1.72
CA THR A 153 -11.13 3.61 2.22
C THR A 153 -9.99 2.77 1.68
N ARG A 154 -10.11 1.45 1.72
CA ARG A 154 -9.06 0.54 1.23
C ARG A 154 -8.87 0.61 -0.28
N LEU A 155 -9.94 0.68 -1.05
CA LEU A 155 -9.87 0.76 -2.51
C LEU A 155 -9.34 2.11 -2.99
N ARG A 156 -9.66 3.20 -2.29
CA ARG A 156 -9.06 4.52 -2.55
C ARG A 156 -7.54 4.49 -2.36
N GLU A 157 -7.07 3.93 -1.27
CA GLU A 157 -5.66 3.75 -0.97
C GLU A 157 -4.97 2.92 -2.06
N THR A 158 -5.56 1.82 -2.47
CA THR A 158 -5.05 0.98 -3.56
C THR A 158 -4.94 1.75 -4.87
N ALA A 159 -5.92 2.58 -5.21
CA ALA A 159 -5.89 3.42 -6.41
C ALA A 159 -4.78 4.49 -6.36
N PHE A 160 -4.53 5.09 -5.20
CA PHE A 160 -3.41 6.01 -5.02
C PHE A 160 -2.05 5.33 -5.21
N LEU A 161 -1.91 4.12 -4.70
CA LEU A 161 -0.65 3.35 -4.77
C LEU A 161 -0.38 2.79 -6.17
N THR A 162 -1.41 2.66 -6.99
CA THR A 162 -1.33 2.11 -8.34
C THR A 162 -1.69 3.19 -9.35
N LYS A 163 -0.73 4.04 -9.66
CA LYS A 163 -0.88 5.19 -10.55
C LYS A 163 -1.57 4.80 -11.87
N GLY A 164 -2.64 5.52 -12.20
CA GLY A 164 -3.39 5.31 -13.44
C GLY A 164 -4.43 4.19 -13.41
N LEU A 165 -4.49 3.37 -12.35
CA LEU A 165 -5.52 2.34 -12.18
C LEU A 165 -6.85 2.99 -11.79
N ARG A 166 -7.92 2.61 -12.49
CA ARG A 166 -9.29 3.01 -12.14
C ARG A 166 -9.97 1.89 -11.36
N ILE A 167 -10.45 2.21 -10.17
CA ILE A 167 -11.23 1.29 -9.32
C ILE A 167 -12.61 1.90 -9.10
N VAL A 168 -13.65 1.12 -9.35
CA VAL A 168 -15.04 1.50 -9.07
C VAL A 168 -15.60 0.61 -7.98
N LEU A 169 -16.21 1.21 -6.97
CA LEU A 169 -16.94 0.50 -5.92
C LEU A 169 -18.42 0.84 -6.02
N ARG A 170 -19.28 -0.19 -6.14
CA ARG A 170 -20.75 -0.08 -6.16
C ARG A 170 -21.36 -0.84 -4.99
N ASP A 171 -22.35 -0.24 -4.36
CA ASP A 171 -23.20 -0.90 -3.38
C ASP A 171 -24.64 -0.98 -3.93
N LEU A 172 -25.03 -2.17 -4.34
CA LEU A 172 -26.36 -2.44 -4.86
C LEU A 172 -27.40 -2.76 -3.78
N ARG A 173 -26.99 -2.79 -2.51
CA ARG A 173 -27.91 -3.05 -1.39
C ARG A 173 -28.76 -1.85 -1.02
N THR A 174 -28.37 -0.66 -1.46
CA THR A 174 -29.03 0.61 -1.15
C THR A 174 -29.85 1.12 -2.33
N ASP A 175 -30.89 1.91 -2.04
CA ASP A 175 -31.68 2.64 -3.03
C ASP A 175 -31.73 4.12 -2.61
N PRO A 176 -31.12 5.05 -3.39
CA PRO A 176 -30.42 4.79 -4.66
C PRO A 176 -29.09 4.03 -4.47
N VAL A 177 -28.61 3.40 -5.54
CA VAL A 177 -27.31 2.72 -5.58
C VAL A 177 -26.19 3.73 -5.28
N VAL A 178 -25.25 3.34 -4.42
CA VAL A 178 -24.06 4.15 -4.13
C VAL A 178 -22.91 3.65 -5.00
N GLU A 179 -22.26 4.58 -5.69
CA GLU A 179 -21.12 4.29 -6.56
C GLU A 179 -20.02 5.33 -6.35
N LYS A 180 -18.77 4.87 -6.28
CA LYS A 180 -17.59 5.73 -6.20
C LYS A 180 -16.50 5.20 -7.12
N ALA A 181 -15.93 6.09 -7.94
CA ALA A 181 -14.77 5.79 -8.77
C ALA A 181 -13.52 6.45 -8.20
N PHE A 182 -12.41 5.72 -8.22
CA PHE A 182 -11.09 6.18 -7.81
C PHE A 182 -10.13 6.04 -8.98
N HIS A 183 -9.49 7.14 -9.37
CA HIS A 183 -8.51 7.18 -10.45
C HIS A 183 -7.55 8.32 -10.20
N TYR A 184 -6.26 8.03 -9.97
CA TYR A 184 -5.28 9.02 -9.57
C TYR A 184 -4.04 8.95 -10.45
N GLU A 185 -3.95 9.84 -11.42
CA GLU A 185 -2.80 9.93 -12.33
C GLU A 185 -1.53 10.43 -11.62
N GLY A 186 -1.67 11.20 -10.56
CA GLY A 186 -0.56 11.68 -9.73
C GLY A 186 -0.04 10.66 -8.71
N GLY A 187 -0.71 9.52 -8.55
CA GLY A 187 -0.26 8.45 -7.66
C GLY A 187 -0.09 8.90 -6.21
N ILE A 188 1.05 8.58 -5.60
CA ILE A 188 1.29 8.88 -4.18
C ILE A 188 1.45 10.38 -3.89
N LYS A 189 1.77 11.22 -4.87
CA LYS A 189 1.74 12.68 -4.70
C LYS A 189 0.33 13.16 -4.38
N GLU A 190 -0.66 12.69 -5.14
CA GLU A 190 -2.07 12.98 -4.86
C GLU A 190 -2.51 12.39 -3.53
N PHE A 191 -1.96 11.25 -3.13
CA PHE A 191 -2.23 10.65 -1.83
C PHE A 191 -1.80 11.56 -0.68
N VAL A 192 -0.60 12.11 -0.74
CA VAL A 192 -0.13 13.08 0.26
C VAL A 192 -1.03 14.33 0.29
N SER A 193 -1.39 14.86 -0.87
CA SER A 193 -2.33 16.00 -0.95
C SER A 193 -3.70 15.67 -0.35
N TYR A 194 -4.20 14.47 -0.59
CA TYR A 194 -5.46 13.99 -0.01
C TYR A 194 -5.37 13.90 1.53
N LEU A 195 -4.28 13.35 2.06
CA LEU A 195 -4.08 13.23 3.50
C LEU A 195 -3.92 14.58 4.19
N ASN A 196 -3.39 15.58 3.48
CA ASN A 196 -3.19 16.94 3.99
C ASN A 196 -4.37 17.91 3.71
N LYS A 197 -5.45 17.44 3.09
CA LYS A 197 -6.56 18.31 2.66
C LYS A 197 -7.22 19.12 3.79
N SER A 198 -7.18 18.63 5.02
CA SER A 198 -7.72 19.29 6.21
C SER A 198 -6.66 20.01 7.04
N LYS A 199 -5.42 20.06 6.57
CA LYS A 199 -4.28 20.68 7.24
C LYS A 199 -3.72 21.80 6.37
N THR A 200 -2.97 22.72 6.98
CA THR A 200 -2.28 23.78 6.24
C THR A 200 -0.88 23.35 5.89
N ALA A 201 -0.61 23.17 4.60
CA ALA A 201 0.73 22.85 4.11
C ALA A 201 1.68 24.04 4.34
N LEU A 202 2.91 23.78 4.76
CA LEU A 202 3.92 24.80 4.97
C LEU A 202 4.56 25.29 3.66
N TYR A 203 4.42 24.52 2.61
CA TYR A 203 4.87 24.82 1.26
C TYR A 203 3.97 24.08 0.25
N PRO A 204 3.81 24.61 -0.98
CA PRO A 204 2.83 24.06 -1.92
C PRO A 204 3.27 22.75 -2.59
N ASP A 205 4.58 22.54 -2.72
CA ASP A 205 5.15 21.40 -3.44
C ASP A 205 5.08 20.12 -2.64
N ILE A 206 4.85 19.00 -3.32
CA ILE A 206 5.06 17.67 -2.77
C ILE A 206 6.47 17.23 -3.14
N ILE A 207 7.30 16.94 -2.14
CA ILE A 207 8.64 16.40 -2.38
C ILE A 207 8.49 14.95 -2.81
N TYR A 208 9.02 14.62 -4.00
CA TYR A 208 8.87 13.31 -4.60
C TYR A 208 10.23 12.74 -5.02
N CYS A 209 10.48 11.50 -4.63
CA CYS A 209 11.67 10.75 -5.00
C CYS A 209 11.24 9.42 -5.60
N GLU A 210 11.89 9.01 -6.68
CA GLU A 210 11.66 7.71 -7.30
C GLU A 210 12.95 7.15 -7.89
N GLY A 211 13.05 5.84 -7.94
CA GLY A 211 14.17 5.16 -8.57
C GLY A 211 14.18 3.68 -8.30
N GLU A 212 15.21 3.02 -8.83
CA GLU A 212 15.45 1.59 -8.63
C GLU A 212 16.90 1.39 -8.19
N ARG A 213 17.10 0.55 -7.19
CA ARG A 213 18.42 0.11 -6.73
C ARG A 213 18.34 -1.27 -6.12
N ASP A 214 19.30 -2.14 -6.47
CA ASP A 214 19.41 -3.50 -5.96
C ASP A 214 18.12 -4.33 -6.08
N GLY A 215 17.41 -4.14 -7.19
CA GLY A 215 16.13 -4.81 -7.45
C GLY A 215 14.93 -4.25 -6.70
N VAL A 216 15.11 -3.13 -5.99
CA VAL A 216 14.04 -2.45 -5.24
C VAL A 216 13.60 -1.20 -5.98
N LEU A 217 12.33 -1.16 -6.37
CA LEU A 217 11.69 0.05 -6.89
C LEU A 217 11.21 0.89 -5.71
N VAL A 218 11.59 2.16 -5.68
CA VAL A 218 11.28 3.09 -4.58
C VAL A 218 10.50 4.28 -5.09
N GLU A 219 9.41 4.60 -4.41
CA GLU A 219 8.69 5.86 -4.54
C GLU A 219 8.45 6.44 -3.15
N VAL A 220 8.76 7.72 -2.99
CA VAL A 220 8.51 8.46 -1.75
C VAL A 220 7.88 9.79 -2.10
N ALA A 221 6.81 10.15 -1.38
CA ALA A 221 6.20 11.47 -1.45
C ALA A 221 6.03 12.01 -0.03
N MET A 222 6.32 13.30 0.19
CA MET A 222 6.18 13.91 1.51
C MET A 222 5.90 15.40 1.42
N GLN A 223 5.25 15.91 2.47
CA GLN A 223 4.99 17.33 2.67
C GLN A 223 4.83 17.62 4.17
N HIS A 224 5.35 18.74 4.62
CA HIS A 224 5.14 19.22 5.99
C HIS A 224 3.89 20.11 6.06
N ASN A 225 3.17 20.01 7.17
CA ASN A 225 2.01 20.83 7.49
C ASN A 225 2.17 21.46 8.88
N ASP A 226 1.17 22.25 9.28
CA ASP A 226 1.16 22.99 10.54
C ASP A 226 0.86 22.14 11.79
N SER A 227 0.68 20.83 11.65
CA SER A 227 0.46 19.93 12.77
C SER A 227 1.76 19.54 13.47
N TYR A 228 1.63 18.83 14.58
CA TYR A 228 2.77 18.38 15.41
C TYR A 228 3.01 16.87 15.31
N GLN A 229 2.17 16.15 14.57
CA GLN A 229 2.25 14.69 14.45
C GLN A 229 2.97 14.27 13.17
N GLU A 230 3.75 13.20 13.28
CA GLU A 230 4.29 12.48 12.14
C GLU A 230 3.24 11.50 11.62
N ASN A 231 2.99 11.53 10.31
CA ASN A 231 2.14 10.58 9.63
C ASN A 231 2.93 9.97 8.46
N THR A 232 3.68 8.90 8.76
CA THR A 232 4.44 8.14 7.76
C THR A 232 3.77 6.80 7.51
N TYR A 233 3.42 6.54 6.26
CA TYR A 233 2.77 5.30 5.81
C TYR A 233 3.71 4.52 4.92
N GLY A 234 3.99 3.27 5.29
CA GLY A 234 4.83 2.36 4.53
C GLY A 234 4.01 1.32 3.76
N PHE A 235 4.45 1.02 2.54
CA PHE A 235 3.86 0.00 1.68
C PHE A 235 4.94 -0.83 1.00
N VAL A 236 4.70 -2.12 0.90
CA VAL A 236 5.53 -3.07 0.18
C VAL A 236 4.64 -3.86 -0.77
N ASN A 237 4.90 -3.76 -2.08
CA ASN A 237 4.05 -4.39 -3.10
C ASN A 237 2.55 -4.04 -2.92
N ASN A 238 2.27 -2.77 -2.61
CA ASN A 238 0.95 -2.21 -2.32
C ASN A 238 0.26 -2.75 -1.04
N ILE A 239 1.00 -3.48 -0.21
CA ILE A 239 0.51 -3.93 1.11
C ILE A 239 1.00 -2.95 2.17
N THR A 240 0.08 -2.49 3.02
CA THR A 240 0.44 -1.61 4.14
C THR A 240 1.32 -2.34 5.16
N THR A 241 2.33 -1.63 5.65
CA THR A 241 3.25 -2.12 6.69
C THR A 241 3.15 -1.22 7.94
N PRO A 242 2.11 -1.37 8.76
CA PRO A 242 1.86 -0.46 9.88
C PRO A 242 2.96 -0.48 10.95
N GLU A 243 3.71 -1.57 11.07
CA GLU A 243 4.86 -1.67 11.96
C GLU A 243 6.19 -1.21 11.31
N GLY A 244 6.12 -0.69 10.07
CA GLY A 244 7.27 -0.19 9.34
C GLY A 244 8.17 -1.30 8.80
N GLY A 245 9.44 -1.18 9.05
CA GLY A 245 10.48 -2.11 8.58
C GLY A 245 11.65 -1.39 7.96
N THR A 246 12.49 -2.13 7.24
CA THR A 246 13.77 -1.62 6.69
C THR A 246 13.62 -0.47 5.72
N HIS A 247 12.52 -0.41 4.94
CA HIS A 247 12.23 0.71 4.03
C HIS A 247 11.96 2.01 4.79
N ILE A 248 11.25 1.95 5.91
CA ILE A 248 11.00 3.12 6.77
C ILE A 248 12.27 3.55 7.50
N VAL A 249 13.08 2.61 7.96
CA VAL A 249 14.39 2.91 8.58
C VAL A 249 15.30 3.62 7.58
N GLY A 250 15.39 3.13 6.34
CA GLY A 250 16.16 3.77 5.28
C GLY A 250 15.67 5.19 4.97
N PHE A 251 14.38 5.38 4.90
CA PHE A 251 13.75 6.70 4.70
C PHE A 251 14.11 7.68 5.83
N ARG A 252 13.95 7.27 7.08
CA ARG A 252 14.25 8.10 8.25
C ARG A 252 15.72 8.46 8.34
N ASN A 253 16.60 7.51 8.03
CA ASN A 253 18.05 7.78 7.99
C ASN A 253 18.39 8.82 6.92
N ALA A 254 17.83 8.68 5.72
CA ALA A 254 18.04 9.63 4.63
C ALA A 254 17.60 11.04 5.00
N LEU A 255 16.44 11.20 5.62
CA LEU A 255 15.94 12.50 6.07
C LEU A 255 16.88 13.14 7.08
N THR A 256 17.21 12.43 8.15
CA THR A 256 18.04 12.96 9.23
C THR A 256 19.40 13.40 8.72
N LYS A 257 20.06 12.59 7.93
CA LYS A 257 21.35 12.90 7.33
C LYS A 257 21.26 14.11 6.40
N THR A 258 20.37 14.06 5.43
CA THR A 258 20.31 15.07 4.35
C THR A 258 19.92 16.45 4.89
N PHE A 259 18.95 16.54 5.80
CA PHE A 259 18.57 17.82 6.39
C PHE A 259 19.65 18.42 7.29
N ASN A 260 20.36 17.61 8.06
CA ASN A 260 21.48 18.10 8.87
C ASN A 260 22.64 18.59 8.01
N GLU A 261 23.02 17.84 6.98
CA GLU A 261 24.08 18.24 6.05
C GLU A 261 23.72 19.56 5.34
N TYR A 262 22.49 19.67 4.84
CA TYR A 262 22.01 20.90 4.21
C TYR A 262 21.98 22.09 5.17
N ALA A 263 21.45 21.92 6.37
CA ALA A 263 21.32 22.96 7.36
C ALA A 263 22.70 23.52 7.78
N ARG A 264 23.70 22.66 7.91
CA ARG A 264 25.08 23.07 8.23
C ARG A 264 25.75 23.73 7.05
N ALA A 265 25.66 23.18 5.86
CA ALA A 265 26.27 23.74 4.65
C ALA A 265 25.72 25.14 4.32
N ASN A 266 24.46 25.40 4.61
CA ASN A 266 23.77 26.66 4.37
C ASN A 266 23.70 27.57 5.62
N LYS A 267 24.43 27.25 6.69
CA LYS A 267 24.49 28.00 7.94
C LYS A 267 23.14 28.26 8.61
N LEU A 268 22.19 27.41 8.40
CA LEU A 268 20.89 27.41 9.08
C LEU A 268 21.00 26.79 10.48
N LEU A 269 22.00 25.95 10.68
CA LEU A 269 22.37 25.34 11.95
C LEU A 269 23.76 25.80 12.29
N LYS A 270 23.93 26.43 13.48
CA LYS A 270 25.25 26.93 13.96
C LYS A 270 26.13 25.76 14.37
N ASP A 271 27.45 25.95 14.26
CA ASP A 271 28.42 24.92 14.66
C ASP A 271 28.33 24.54 16.15
N SER A 272 27.88 25.47 17.00
CA SER A 272 27.66 25.26 18.44
C SER A 272 26.34 24.52 18.75
N GLU A 273 25.43 24.39 17.78
CA GLU A 273 24.15 23.72 17.96
C GLU A 273 24.28 22.23 17.65
N PRO A 274 23.58 21.34 18.40
CA PRO A 274 23.56 19.93 18.07
C PRO A 274 22.78 19.68 16.76
N ASN A 275 23.03 18.54 16.16
CA ASN A 275 22.25 18.11 15.01
C ASN A 275 20.75 18.01 15.35
N LEU A 276 19.92 18.29 14.36
CA LEU A 276 18.48 18.03 14.41
C LEU A 276 18.23 16.53 14.57
N THR A 277 17.32 16.16 15.46
CA THR A 277 16.91 14.75 15.56
C THR A 277 15.91 14.40 14.45
N GLY A 278 15.79 13.11 14.17
CA GLY A 278 14.79 12.65 13.22
C GLY A 278 13.36 13.02 13.62
N GLU A 279 13.04 12.97 14.91
CA GLU A 279 11.72 13.39 15.43
C GLU A 279 11.43 14.86 15.14
N ASP A 280 12.41 15.74 15.31
CA ASP A 280 12.25 17.16 15.04
C ASP A 280 12.01 17.44 13.55
N ILE A 281 12.69 16.72 12.67
CA ILE A 281 12.54 16.84 11.20
C ILE A 281 11.19 16.33 10.74
N ARG A 282 10.67 15.26 11.35
CA ARG A 282 9.41 14.62 10.97
C ARG A 282 8.18 15.20 11.65
N GLU A 283 8.33 16.16 12.54
CA GLU A 283 7.19 16.85 13.15
C GLU A 283 6.32 17.53 12.08
N GLY A 284 5.04 17.20 12.06
CA GLY A 284 4.10 17.73 11.07
C GLY A 284 4.31 17.20 9.65
N MET A 285 5.05 16.13 9.48
CA MET A 285 5.28 15.52 8.16
C MET A 285 4.23 14.47 7.84
N THR A 286 3.70 14.55 6.62
CA THR A 286 2.95 13.48 5.98
C THR A 286 3.81 12.88 4.88
N ALA A 287 4.05 11.58 4.95
CA ALA A 287 4.89 10.87 3.99
C ALA A 287 4.33 9.50 3.62
N ILE A 288 4.50 9.14 2.35
CA ILE A 288 4.24 7.82 1.81
C ILE A 288 5.56 7.24 1.32
N VAL A 289 5.91 6.07 1.82
CA VAL A 289 7.07 5.29 1.39
C VAL A 289 6.56 3.98 0.78
N SER A 290 6.62 3.88 -0.53
CA SER A 290 6.15 2.72 -1.28
C SER A 290 7.31 2.06 -2.01
N ILE A 291 7.55 0.80 -1.72
CA ILE A 291 8.55 0.01 -2.44
C ILE A 291 7.90 -1.19 -3.13
N LYS A 292 8.56 -1.63 -4.19
CA LYS A 292 8.25 -2.90 -4.87
C LYS A 292 9.52 -3.73 -4.92
N ILE A 293 9.39 -4.96 -4.48
CA ILE A 293 10.48 -5.91 -4.37
C ILE A 293 10.00 -7.31 -4.76
N GLU A 294 10.83 -8.07 -5.45
CA GLU A 294 10.44 -9.37 -5.99
C GLU A 294 10.19 -10.41 -4.88
N GLU A 295 11.06 -10.45 -3.88
CA GLU A 295 10.99 -11.42 -2.78
C GLU A 295 10.98 -10.72 -1.41
N PRO A 296 9.85 -10.13 -0.99
CA PRO A 296 9.77 -9.49 0.31
C PRO A 296 9.82 -10.51 1.45
N GLN A 297 10.60 -10.17 2.47
CA GLN A 297 10.74 -10.94 3.71
C GLN A 297 10.16 -10.13 4.85
N PHE A 298 9.03 -10.59 5.38
CA PHE A 298 8.36 -9.93 6.49
C PHE A 298 8.74 -10.59 7.81
N GLU A 299 8.82 -9.78 8.86
CA GLU A 299 8.88 -10.29 10.22
C GLU A 299 7.47 -10.75 10.61
N GLY A 300 7.28 -12.08 10.67
CA GLY A 300 5.99 -12.70 10.98
C GLY A 300 5.05 -12.86 9.78
N GLN A 301 3.96 -13.63 9.99
CA GLN A 301 3.00 -13.97 8.95
C GLN A 301 2.01 -12.84 8.60
N THR A 302 1.93 -11.83 9.43
CA THR A 302 0.99 -10.71 9.29
C THR A 302 1.39 -9.69 8.23
N LYS A 303 2.61 -9.79 7.68
CA LYS A 303 3.16 -8.85 6.66
C LYS A 303 3.17 -7.37 7.12
N GLN A 304 3.34 -7.14 8.41
CA GLN A 304 3.24 -5.79 9.00
C GLN A 304 4.58 -5.06 9.08
N LYS A 305 5.69 -5.80 9.04
CA LYS A 305 7.03 -5.25 9.15
C LYS A 305 8.01 -5.94 8.19
N LEU A 306 8.64 -5.13 7.34
CA LEU A 306 9.60 -5.63 6.35
C LEU A 306 10.98 -5.84 6.98
N GLY A 307 11.65 -6.95 6.61
CA GLY A 307 12.98 -7.31 7.10
C GLY A 307 14.12 -7.24 6.08
N ASN A 308 13.85 -7.05 4.80
CA ASN A 308 14.87 -7.06 3.75
C ASN A 308 15.93 -5.95 3.94
N SER A 309 17.19 -6.30 4.09
CA SER A 309 18.28 -5.34 4.26
C SER A 309 18.54 -4.49 3.02
N GLU A 310 18.39 -5.05 1.82
CA GLU A 310 18.53 -4.32 0.55
C GLU A 310 17.54 -3.17 0.40
N ALA A 311 16.34 -3.29 0.97
CA ALA A 311 15.34 -2.23 0.95
C ALA A 311 15.79 -0.99 1.75
N ARG A 312 16.46 -1.19 2.86
CA ARG A 312 17.02 -0.10 3.67
C ARG A 312 18.01 0.74 2.87
N GLY A 313 18.99 0.09 2.25
CA GLY A 313 20.01 0.75 1.45
C GLY A 313 19.45 1.44 0.21
N ALA A 314 18.52 0.80 -0.48
CA ALA A 314 17.90 1.35 -1.68
C ALA A 314 17.11 2.63 -1.37
N VAL A 315 16.28 2.61 -0.35
CA VAL A 315 15.48 3.79 0.06
C VAL A 315 16.39 4.90 0.56
N ASP A 316 17.35 4.60 1.43
CA ASP A 316 18.30 5.60 1.94
C ASP A 316 19.05 6.29 0.80
N ASN A 317 19.62 5.53 -0.13
CA ASN A 317 20.37 6.10 -1.25
C ASN A 317 19.51 6.96 -2.18
N ILE A 318 18.38 6.45 -2.63
CA ILE A 318 17.50 7.16 -3.58
C ILE A 318 16.95 8.43 -2.96
N VAL A 319 16.47 8.36 -1.72
CA VAL A 319 15.92 9.52 -1.02
C VAL A 319 17.02 10.55 -0.71
N SER A 320 18.16 10.13 -0.18
CA SER A 320 19.28 11.05 0.13
C SER A 320 19.72 11.83 -1.10
N THR A 321 19.94 11.15 -2.22
CA THR A 321 20.42 11.76 -3.46
C THR A 321 19.40 12.75 -4.04
N GLN A 322 18.14 12.36 -4.12
CA GLN A 322 17.11 13.21 -4.74
C GLN A 322 16.63 14.33 -3.82
N LEU A 323 16.59 14.09 -2.51
CA LEU A 323 16.25 15.12 -1.53
C LEU A 323 17.34 16.21 -1.49
N GLU A 324 18.61 15.85 -1.50
CA GLU A 324 19.71 16.80 -1.57
C GLU A 324 19.55 17.74 -2.77
N LEU A 325 19.30 17.18 -3.95
CA LEU A 325 19.06 17.97 -5.15
C LEU A 325 17.81 18.87 -5.04
N PHE A 326 16.73 18.34 -4.48
CA PHE A 326 15.51 19.12 -4.26
C PHE A 326 15.76 20.32 -3.34
N LEU A 327 16.46 20.12 -2.23
CA LEU A 327 16.75 21.18 -1.26
C LEU A 327 17.63 22.29 -1.86
N GLU A 328 18.62 21.92 -2.67
CA GLU A 328 19.46 22.87 -3.39
C GLU A 328 18.66 23.70 -4.40
N GLN A 329 17.72 23.07 -5.09
CA GLN A 329 16.86 23.74 -6.07
C GLN A 329 15.71 24.53 -5.45
N ASN A 330 15.35 24.24 -4.19
CA ASN A 330 14.23 24.85 -3.49
C ASN A 330 14.64 25.37 -2.11
N PRO A 331 15.53 26.37 -2.04
CA PRO A 331 16.09 26.85 -0.77
C PRO A 331 15.05 27.44 0.19
N ALA A 332 13.96 28.02 -0.32
CA ALA A 332 12.87 28.54 0.50
C ALA A 332 12.13 27.42 1.23
N VAL A 333 11.84 26.32 0.55
CA VAL A 333 11.22 25.13 1.14
C VAL A 333 12.15 24.50 2.16
N ALA A 334 13.42 24.33 1.82
CA ALA A 334 14.45 23.80 2.71
C ALA A 334 14.56 24.61 4.01
N LYS A 335 14.59 25.93 3.91
CA LYS A 335 14.62 26.84 5.06
C LYS A 335 13.38 26.68 5.93
N THR A 336 12.19 26.61 5.34
CA THR A 336 10.92 26.41 6.06
C THR A 336 10.96 25.13 6.90
N ILE A 337 11.42 24.03 6.33
CA ILE A 337 11.49 22.74 7.02
C ILE A 337 12.51 22.78 8.15
N VAL A 338 13.70 23.32 7.89
CA VAL A 338 14.76 23.43 8.90
C VAL A 338 14.34 24.35 10.05
N GLU A 339 13.71 25.48 9.79
CA GLU A 339 13.19 26.38 10.82
C GLU A 339 12.12 25.73 11.69
N LYS A 340 11.19 24.99 11.09
CA LYS A 340 10.20 24.19 11.85
C LYS A 340 10.88 23.14 12.73
N SER A 341 11.88 22.44 12.20
CA SER A 341 12.64 21.44 12.94
C SER A 341 13.41 22.04 14.12
N LEU A 342 14.00 23.23 13.95
CA LEU A 342 14.64 23.99 15.03
C LEU A 342 13.67 24.43 16.12
N LEU A 343 12.47 24.86 15.76
CA LEU A 343 11.43 25.20 16.73
C LEU A 343 11.00 23.98 17.55
N SER A 344 10.83 22.83 16.89
CA SER A 344 10.53 21.56 17.54
C SER A 344 11.64 21.16 18.53
N GLN A 345 12.90 21.25 18.12
CA GLN A 345 14.06 20.96 18.97
C GLN A 345 14.09 21.86 20.21
N ARG A 346 13.91 23.17 20.04
CA ARG A 346 13.90 24.14 21.16
C ARG A 346 12.76 23.87 22.12
N ALA A 347 11.57 23.59 21.64
CA ALA A 347 10.41 23.23 22.48
C ALA A 347 10.67 21.96 23.31
N ARG A 348 11.23 20.93 22.67
CA ARG A 348 11.59 19.66 23.33
C ARG A 348 12.66 19.85 24.40
N GLU A 349 13.71 20.65 24.13
CA GLU A 349 14.75 20.94 25.09
C GLU A 349 14.25 21.78 26.26
N ALA A 350 13.40 22.78 26.02
CA ALA A 350 12.78 23.58 27.07
C ALA A 350 11.88 22.70 27.98
N ALA A 351 11.09 21.81 27.40
CA ALA A 351 10.27 20.88 28.17
C ALA A 351 11.10 19.92 29.02
N ARG A 352 12.23 19.45 28.50
CA ARG A 352 13.17 18.61 29.26
C ARG A 352 13.78 19.38 30.44
N LYS A 353 14.28 20.57 30.21
CA LYS A 353 14.86 21.43 31.27
C LYS A 353 13.85 21.74 32.38
N ALA A 354 12.61 22.05 32.02
CA ALA A 354 11.53 22.30 32.97
C ALA A 354 11.24 21.05 33.85
N ARG A 355 11.16 19.87 33.24
CA ARG A 355 10.96 18.61 33.97
C ARG A 355 12.14 18.31 34.94
N ASP A 356 13.37 18.52 34.49
CA ASP A 356 14.56 18.29 35.32
C ASP A 356 14.61 19.24 36.51
N LEU A 357 14.25 20.50 36.32
CA LEU A 357 14.14 21.48 37.40
C LEU A 357 13.08 21.10 38.43
N THR A 358 11.91 20.68 37.97
CA THR A 358 10.82 20.21 38.86
C THR A 358 11.24 18.99 39.67
N ARG A 359 11.88 18.00 39.03
CA ARG A 359 12.42 16.80 39.72
C ARG A 359 13.49 17.15 40.77
N ARG A 360 14.41 18.10 40.47
CA ARG A 360 15.42 18.56 41.43
C ARG A 360 14.80 19.26 42.64
N LYS A 361 13.80 20.11 42.44
CA LYS A 361 13.04 20.74 43.52
C LYS A 361 12.37 19.73 44.41
N SER A 362 11.62 18.77 43.80
CA SER A 362 10.97 17.70 44.54
C SER A 362 11.95 16.82 45.34
N ALA A 363 13.12 16.55 44.79
CA ALA A 363 14.16 15.78 45.55
C ALA A 363 14.75 16.56 46.70
N LEU A 364 14.93 17.90 46.56
CA LEU A 364 15.41 18.75 47.65
C LEU A 364 14.37 18.93 48.79
N ASP A 365 13.10 19.07 48.41
CA ASP A 365 11.99 19.16 49.37
C ASP A 365 11.80 17.85 50.16
N GLY A 366 12.08 16.70 49.51
CA GLY A 366 12.03 15.36 50.17
C GLY A 366 13.21 15.05 51.09
N MET A 367 14.32 15.83 50.99
CA MET A 367 15.50 15.69 51.87
C MET A 367 15.45 16.64 53.10
N SER A 368 14.47 17.52 53.16
CA SER A 368 14.29 18.47 54.28
C SER A 368 13.25 18.07 55.30
N LEU A 369 12.81 16.81 55.28
CA LEU A 369 12.01 16.13 56.31
C LEU A 369 12.87 15.05 56.97
#